data_ee05be951a3407040e9750456bac3eb1
#
_entry.id   ee05be951a3407040e9750456bac3eb1
#
_cell.length_a   1.000
_cell.length_b   1.000
_cell.length_c   1.000
_cell.angle_alpha   90.00
_cell.angle_beta   90.00
_cell.angle_gamma   90.00
#
_symmetry.space_group_name_H-M   'P 1'
#
loop_
_entity.id
_entity.type
_entity.pdbx_description
1 polymer ?
#
loop_
_entity_poly.entity_id
_entity_poly.type
_entity_poly.pdbx_seq_one_letter_code
_entity_poly.pdbx_strand_id
1 'polypeptide(L)'
;MSQRKDTMPIVSEESGADDLLLRPLCARLLPETKPEREGWVDREQLLDFSGRNRKPQIALAKEFGFDDYAQPAGGCCFLTDANYSSKLADLWQARGEKTYEIDDIVMLKVGRHLRPRPHFKVIIAREEGETNFLKGYRRNYISLSTVSHSGPIGLIDGNDTEITEDDLELAARLVARFSSGRNAESVTVKIMQKNGESSEIAVIPLPADEVQQDWYV
;
A
#
# COMPACT_ATOMS: atom_id res chain seq x y z
N MET A 1 -6.99 -15.27 -8.05
CA MET A 1 -7.52 -15.38 -9.44
C MET A 1 -8.11 -16.74 -9.74
N SER A 2 -7.50 -17.83 -9.29
CA SER A 2 -7.96 -19.22 -9.51
C SER A 2 -9.35 -19.59 -8.97
N GLN A 3 -10.00 -18.72 -8.21
CA GLN A 3 -11.35 -18.92 -7.66
C GLN A 3 -12.45 -18.16 -8.43
N ARG A 4 -12.11 -17.54 -9.55
CA ARG A 4 -13.10 -16.91 -10.41
C ARG A 4 -13.72 -17.97 -11.31
N LYS A 5 -15.05 -17.87 -11.53
CA LYS A 5 -15.80 -18.84 -12.31
C LYS A 5 -15.27 -19.00 -13.76
N ASP A 6 -14.77 -17.92 -14.33
CA ASP A 6 -14.20 -17.87 -15.68
C ASP A 6 -12.78 -18.48 -15.79
N THR A 7 -12.03 -18.56 -14.69
CA THR A 7 -10.67 -19.13 -14.68
C THR A 7 -10.64 -20.60 -14.24
N MET A 8 -11.66 -21.09 -13.59
CA MET A 8 -11.71 -22.49 -13.14
C MET A 8 -11.64 -23.51 -14.27
N PRO A 9 -12.34 -23.35 -15.42
CA PRO A 9 -12.20 -24.27 -16.55
C PRO A 9 -10.77 -24.29 -17.10
N ILE A 10 -10.13 -23.15 -17.25
CA ILE A 10 -8.75 -23.03 -17.75
C ILE A 10 -7.78 -23.82 -16.85
N VAL A 11 -7.89 -23.63 -15.52
CA VAL A 11 -7.06 -24.36 -14.55
C VAL A 11 -7.31 -25.86 -14.61
N SER A 12 -8.56 -26.28 -14.82
CA SER A 12 -8.92 -27.71 -14.96
C SER A 12 -8.27 -28.32 -16.21
N GLU A 13 -8.41 -27.66 -17.35
CA GLU A 13 -7.83 -28.09 -18.63
C GLU A 13 -6.30 -28.15 -18.56
N GLU A 14 -5.65 -27.09 -18.05
CA GLU A 14 -4.19 -27.03 -17.91
C GLU A 14 -3.64 -28.09 -16.93
N SER A 15 -4.43 -28.52 -15.95
CA SER A 15 -4.04 -29.54 -14.99
C SER A 15 -3.89 -30.94 -15.61
N GLY A 16 -4.46 -31.18 -16.79
CA GLY A 16 -4.55 -32.49 -17.42
C GLY A 16 -5.46 -33.48 -16.68
N ALA A 17 -6.17 -33.02 -15.65
CA ALA A 17 -7.06 -33.85 -14.81
C ALA A 17 -8.50 -33.29 -14.77
N ASP A 18 -8.91 -32.61 -15.83
CA ASP A 18 -10.14 -31.84 -15.90
C ASP A 18 -11.38 -32.62 -15.39
N ASP A 19 -11.56 -33.82 -15.89
CA ASP A 19 -12.68 -34.70 -15.49
C ASP A 19 -12.54 -35.33 -14.10
N LEU A 20 -11.36 -35.30 -13.49
CA LEU A 20 -11.06 -35.86 -12.19
C LEU A 20 -10.91 -34.82 -11.09
N LEU A 21 -10.80 -33.53 -11.44
CA LEU A 21 -10.52 -32.47 -10.49
C LEU A 21 -11.81 -31.99 -9.79
N LEU A 22 -12.20 -32.70 -8.75
CA LEU A 22 -13.32 -32.31 -7.90
C LEU A 22 -12.92 -31.13 -6.98
N ARG A 23 -13.79 -30.13 -6.90
CA ARG A 23 -13.66 -28.96 -6.02
C ARG A 23 -14.85 -28.91 -5.04
N PRO A 24 -14.80 -29.60 -3.88
CA PRO A 24 -15.97 -29.82 -3.00
C PRO A 24 -16.67 -28.53 -2.57
N LEU A 25 -15.93 -27.43 -2.35
CA LEU A 25 -16.50 -26.17 -1.87
C LEU A 25 -17.28 -25.39 -2.94
N CYS A 26 -17.13 -25.70 -4.21
CA CYS A 26 -17.80 -25.00 -5.31
C CYS A 26 -18.30 -25.94 -6.42
N ALA A 27 -18.34 -27.25 -6.18
CA ALA A 27 -18.69 -28.24 -7.18
C ALA A 27 -20.07 -28.00 -7.81
N ARG A 28 -21.06 -27.59 -7.01
CA ARG A 28 -22.44 -27.34 -7.49
C ARG A 28 -22.52 -26.16 -8.49
N LEU A 29 -21.49 -25.35 -8.60
CA LEU A 29 -21.40 -24.25 -9.57
C LEU A 29 -20.69 -24.65 -10.87
N LEU A 30 -20.12 -25.85 -10.94
CA LEU A 30 -19.30 -26.37 -12.02
C LEU A 30 -19.97 -27.56 -12.69
N PRO A 31 -19.57 -27.94 -13.91
CA PRO A 31 -19.97 -29.22 -14.52
C PRO A 31 -19.61 -30.41 -13.65
N GLU A 32 -20.38 -31.47 -13.73
CA GLU A 32 -20.11 -32.71 -13.01
C GLU A 32 -18.79 -33.34 -13.46
N THR A 33 -18.01 -33.75 -12.49
CA THR A 33 -16.77 -34.49 -12.70
C THR A 33 -17.02 -36.00 -12.67
N LYS A 34 -16.07 -36.82 -13.09
CA LYS A 34 -16.17 -38.26 -13.06
C LYS A 34 -16.51 -38.84 -11.67
N PRO A 35 -15.88 -38.40 -10.57
CA PRO A 35 -16.23 -38.83 -9.22
C PRO A 35 -17.72 -38.65 -8.86
N GLU A 36 -18.35 -37.60 -9.37
CA GLU A 36 -19.77 -37.31 -9.16
C GLU A 36 -20.66 -38.24 -10.02
N ARG A 37 -20.32 -38.38 -11.30
CA ARG A 37 -21.09 -39.25 -12.23
C ARG A 37 -21.02 -40.74 -11.89
N GLU A 38 -19.88 -41.18 -11.35
CA GLU A 38 -19.67 -42.57 -10.93
C GLU A 38 -20.19 -42.83 -9.50
N GLY A 39 -20.77 -41.83 -8.83
CA GLY A 39 -21.31 -41.95 -7.50
C GLY A 39 -20.29 -42.18 -6.39
N TRP A 40 -19.03 -41.82 -6.61
CA TRP A 40 -17.99 -41.90 -5.57
C TRP A 40 -18.18 -40.84 -4.51
N VAL A 41 -18.82 -39.73 -4.86
CA VAL A 41 -19.19 -38.63 -3.98
C VAL A 41 -20.66 -38.26 -4.27
N ASP A 42 -21.38 -37.87 -3.23
CA ASP A 42 -22.74 -37.37 -3.35
C ASP A 42 -22.71 -35.87 -3.63
N ARG A 43 -23.13 -35.49 -4.83
CA ARG A 43 -23.16 -34.08 -5.27
C ARG A 43 -24.06 -33.21 -4.39
N GLU A 44 -25.13 -33.75 -3.80
CA GLU A 44 -26.04 -33.01 -2.95
C GLU A 44 -25.36 -32.51 -1.66
N GLN A 45 -24.30 -33.19 -1.23
CA GLN A 45 -23.50 -32.81 -0.06
C GLN A 45 -22.36 -31.86 -0.40
N LEU A 46 -22.10 -31.57 -1.69
CA LEU A 46 -21.11 -30.63 -2.12
C LEU A 46 -21.65 -29.19 -2.08
N LEU A 47 -20.77 -28.21 -2.09
CA LEU A 47 -21.11 -26.81 -1.83
C LEU A 47 -21.09 -25.96 -3.10
N ASP A 48 -21.63 -24.73 -2.97
CA ASP A 48 -21.76 -23.74 -4.03
C ASP A 48 -21.05 -22.42 -3.70
N PHE A 49 -19.98 -22.47 -2.91
CA PHE A 49 -19.25 -21.28 -2.52
C PHE A 49 -18.61 -20.59 -3.73
N SER A 50 -18.74 -19.28 -3.81
CA SER A 50 -18.19 -18.48 -4.89
C SER A 50 -17.63 -17.14 -4.39
N GLY A 51 -16.74 -16.55 -5.21
CA GLY A 51 -16.19 -15.23 -4.97
C GLY A 51 -15.13 -15.18 -3.86
N ARG A 52 -14.91 -13.96 -3.33
CA ARG A 52 -13.86 -13.68 -2.35
C ARG A 52 -14.33 -13.72 -0.89
N ASN A 53 -15.62 -13.95 -0.67
CA ASN A 53 -16.17 -14.00 0.67
C ASN A 53 -15.77 -15.30 1.38
N ARG A 54 -15.02 -15.19 2.45
CA ARG A 54 -14.57 -16.34 3.25
C ARG A 54 -15.45 -16.66 4.46
N LYS A 55 -16.46 -15.84 4.74
CA LYS A 55 -17.35 -16.08 5.86
C LYS A 55 -18.01 -17.48 5.82
N PRO A 56 -18.50 -17.98 4.66
CA PRO A 56 -19.06 -19.34 4.58
C PRO A 56 -18.03 -20.42 4.89
N GLN A 57 -16.78 -20.27 4.41
CA GLN A 57 -15.70 -21.23 4.69
C GLN A 57 -15.32 -21.26 6.18
N ILE A 58 -15.25 -20.08 6.83
CA ILE A 58 -14.97 -19.96 8.27
C ILE A 58 -16.12 -20.58 9.08
N ALA A 59 -17.37 -20.35 8.68
CA ALA A 59 -18.54 -20.96 9.34
C ALA A 59 -18.50 -22.49 9.22
N LEU A 60 -18.18 -23.02 8.04
CA LEU A 60 -18.03 -24.43 7.79
C LEU A 60 -16.88 -25.06 8.63
N ALA A 61 -15.74 -24.39 8.69
CA ALA A 61 -14.61 -24.84 9.52
C ALA A 61 -15.03 -24.97 10.99
N LYS A 62 -15.77 -23.98 11.50
CA LYS A 62 -16.30 -24.00 12.86
C LYS A 62 -17.30 -25.13 13.08
N GLU A 63 -18.18 -25.39 12.11
CA GLU A 63 -19.14 -26.49 12.13
C GLU A 63 -18.44 -27.86 12.22
N PHE A 64 -17.34 -28.03 11.50
CA PHE A 64 -16.50 -29.22 11.55
C PHE A 64 -15.53 -29.29 12.73
N GLY A 65 -15.54 -28.29 13.63
CA GLY A 65 -14.68 -28.27 14.80
C GLY A 65 -13.20 -27.99 14.48
N PHE A 66 -12.91 -27.35 13.36
CA PHE A 66 -11.55 -26.93 13.03
C PHE A 66 -11.26 -25.59 13.71
N ASP A 67 -10.44 -25.60 14.74
CA ASP A 67 -10.00 -24.42 15.48
C ASP A 67 -8.65 -23.88 14.96
N ASP A 68 -7.83 -24.75 14.36
CA ASP A 68 -6.54 -24.40 13.77
C ASP A 68 -6.58 -24.61 12.25
N TYR A 69 -6.65 -23.54 11.51
CA TYR A 69 -6.52 -23.52 10.05
C TYR A 69 -5.75 -22.28 9.60
N ALA A 70 -5.03 -22.44 8.48
CA ALA A 70 -4.28 -21.33 7.90
C ALA A 70 -5.21 -20.14 7.66
N GLN A 71 -4.92 -19.05 8.35
CA GLN A 71 -5.65 -17.80 8.12
C GLN A 71 -5.51 -17.43 6.64
N PRO A 72 -6.60 -16.96 6.03
CA PRO A 72 -6.49 -16.44 4.68
C PRO A 72 -5.36 -15.43 4.63
N ALA A 73 -4.48 -15.54 3.66
CA ALA A 73 -3.50 -14.53 3.35
C ALA A 73 -4.22 -13.23 2.90
N GLY A 74 -4.97 -12.63 3.85
CA GLY A 74 -5.60 -11.35 3.67
C GLY A 74 -4.56 -10.26 3.83
N GLY A 75 -4.40 -9.42 2.82
CA GLY A 75 -3.50 -8.28 2.90
C GLY A 75 -2.02 -8.58 2.68
N CYS A 76 -1.63 -9.81 2.32
CA CYS A 76 -0.24 -10.09 1.97
C CYS A 76 0.17 -9.53 0.61
N CYS A 77 -0.79 -9.21 -0.27
CA CYS A 77 -0.53 -8.59 -1.55
C CYS A 77 -0.87 -7.10 -1.50
N PHE A 78 0.12 -6.26 -1.26
CA PHE A 78 -0.04 -4.80 -1.27
C PHE A 78 -0.63 -4.28 -2.58
N LEU A 79 -0.40 -4.97 -3.70
CA LEU A 79 -0.98 -4.62 -5.00
C LEU A 79 -2.52 -4.69 -5.04
N THR A 80 -3.16 -5.33 -4.06
CA THR A 80 -4.63 -5.33 -3.93
C THR A 80 -5.14 -4.21 -3.01
N ASP A 81 -4.26 -3.48 -2.33
CA ASP A 81 -4.60 -2.29 -1.56
C ASP A 81 -4.72 -1.08 -2.49
N ALA A 82 -5.85 -0.39 -2.41
CA ALA A 82 -6.13 0.74 -3.29
C ALA A 82 -5.14 1.90 -3.08
N ASN A 83 -4.78 2.19 -1.82
CA ASN A 83 -3.85 3.27 -1.49
C ASN A 83 -2.44 2.93 -1.98
N TYR A 84 -2.00 1.68 -1.82
CA TYR A 84 -0.72 1.24 -2.36
C TYR A 84 -0.70 1.31 -3.89
N SER A 85 -1.77 0.88 -4.53
CA SER A 85 -1.88 0.89 -6.00
C SER A 85 -1.87 2.32 -6.55
N SER A 86 -2.51 3.30 -5.88
CA SER A 86 -2.46 4.69 -6.31
C SER A 86 -1.07 5.29 -6.14
N LYS A 87 -0.37 5.01 -5.04
CA LYS A 87 1.03 5.44 -4.83
C LYS A 87 1.99 4.86 -5.88
N LEU A 88 1.76 3.59 -6.28
CA LEU A 88 2.55 2.96 -7.35
C LEU A 88 2.27 3.60 -8.71
N ALA A 89 1.00 3.91 -8.99
CA ALA A 89 0.62 4.61 -10.22
C ALA A 89 1.22 6.02 -10.28
N ASP A 90 1.21 6.77 -9.16
CA ASP A 90 1.86 8.06 -9.03
C ASP A 90 3.38 7.97 -9.29
N LEU A 91 4.06 6.96 -8.73
CA LEU A 91 5.49 6.73 -8.96
C LEU A 91 5.80 6.58 -10.46
N TRP A 92 5.05 5.70 -11.14
CA TRP A 92 5.23 5.45 -12.56
C TRP A 92 4.88 6.66 -13.44
N GLN A 93 3.83 7.39 -13.08
CA GLN A 93 3.45 8.62 -13.79
C GLN A 93 4.54 9.69 -13.65
N ALA A 94 5.10 9.87 -12.45
CA ALA A 94 6.13 10.85 -12.20
C ALA A 94 7.45 10.51 -12.90
N ARG A 95 7.78 9.23 -13.06
CA ARG A 95 8.96 8.76 -13.80
C ARG A 95 8.76 8.70 -15.31
N GLY A 96 7.52 8.72 -15.80
CA GLY A 96 7.19 8.50 -17.21
C GLY A 96 7.37 7.06 -17.69
N GLU A 97 7.73 6.14 -16.79
CA GLU A 97 7.96 4.73 -17.10
C GLU A 97 7.58 3.82 -15.92
N LYS A 98 7.32 2.54 -16.21
CA LYS A 98 6.94 1.54 -15.19
C LYS A 98 8.17 0.82 -14.61
N THR A 99 9.14 1.61 -14.16
CA THR A 99 10.34 1.11 -13.47
C THR A 99 10.26 1.39 -11.97
N TYR A 100 10.98 0.60 -11.18
CA TYR A 100 11.08 0.77 -9.74
C TYR A 100 12.32 0.06 -9.19
N GLU A 101 12.85 0.61 -8.11
CA GLU A 101 13.84 -0.04 -7.26
C GLU A 101 13.13 -0.71 -6.05
N ILE A 102 13.83 -1.60 -5.35
CA ILE A 102 13.27 -2.25 -4.15
C ILE A 102 12.89 -1.22 -3.09
N ASP A 103 13.71 -0.20 -2.91
CA ASP A 103 13.46 0.87 -1.94
C ASP A 103 12.19 1.65 -2.25
N ASP A 104 11.87 1.89 -3.52
CA ASP A 104 10.62 2.53 -3.92
C ASP A 104 9.41 1.74 -3.43
N ILE A 105 9.41 0.42 -3.70
CA ILE A 105 8.31 -0.49 -3.32
C ILE A 105 8.12 -0.52 -1.80
N VAL A 106 9.20 -0.44 -1.06
CA VAL A 106 9.15 -0.40 0.41
C VAL A 106 8.65 0.95 0.89
N MET A 107 9.10 2.05 0.30
CA MET A 107 8.68 3.41 0.63
C MET A 107 7.18 3.65 0.39
N LEU A 108 6.57 3.02 -0.64
CA LEU A 108 5.12 3.14 -0.90
C LEU A 108 4.25 2.62 0.26
N LYS A 109 4.79 1.78 1.15
CA LYS A 109 4.07 1.22 2.30
C LYS A 109 3.99 2.17 3.48
N VAL A 110 4.87 3.17 3.53
CA VAL A 110 5.16 3.97 4.72
C VAL A 110 4.78 5.42 4.49
N GLY A 111 4.18 6.04 5.49
CA GLY A 111 3.92 7.47 5.50
C GLY A 111 2.71 7.93 4.66
N ARG A 112 2.46 9.23 4.79
CA ARG A 112 1.58 9.98 3.90
C ARG A 112 2.39 10.45 2.71
N HIS A 113 1.91 10.19 1.52
CA HIS A 113 2.51 10.66 0.28
C HIS A 113 1.71 11.87 -0.19
N LEU A 114 2.37 13.02 -0.32
CA LEU A 114 1.79 14.23 -0.88
C LEU A 114 2.64 14.70 -2.05
N ARG A 115 2.01 14.92 -3.20
CA ARG A 115 2.64 15.48 -4.40
C ARG A 115 2.12 16.91 -4.63
N PRO A 116 2.69 17.92 -3.97
CA PRO A 116 2.22 19.31 -4.11
C PRO A 116 2.56 19.89 -5.49
N ARG A 117 3.57 19.35 -6.18
CA ARG A 117 3.98 19.73 -7.54
C ARG A 117 4.37 18.49 -8.34
N PRO A 118 4.20 18.49 -9.68
CA PRO A 118 4.47 17.31 -10.51
C PRO A 118 5.86 16.71 -10.35
N HIS A 119 6.87 17.54 -10.11
CA HIS A 119 8.28 17.15 -10.08
C HIS A 119 8.76 16.65 -8.71
N PHE A 120 7.99 16.83 -7.63
CA PHE A 120 8.39 16.28 -6.33
C PHE A 120 7.22 15.83 -5.47
N LYS A 121 7.52 14.88 -4.60
CA LYS A 121 6.62 14.31 -3.61
C LYS A 121 7.26 14.36 -2.23
N VAL A 122 6.46 14.60 -1.19
CA VAL A 122 6.88 14.54 0.20
C VAL A 122 6.27 13.32 0.86
N ILE A 123 7.11 12.48 1.47
CA ILE A 123 6.71 11.30 2.25
C ILE A 123 6.85 11.65 3.72
N ILE A 124 5.73 11.76 4.44
CA ILE A 124 5.69 12.22 5.85
C ILE A 124 5.25 11.06 6.74
N ALA A 125 6.06 10.71 7.74
CA ALA A 125 5.73 9.69 8.73
C ALA A 125 4.41 10.01 9.45
N ARG A 126 3.64 8.96 9.79
CA ARG A 126 2.38 9.08 10.54
C ARG A 126 2.59 8.83 12.02
N GLU A 127 3.56 8.00 12.37
CA GLU A 127 3.86 7.55 13.72
C GLU A 127 5.37 7.38 13.95
N GLU A 128 5.75 7.08 15.18
CA GLU A 128 7.14 6.96 15.58
C GLU A 128 7.88 5.82 14.86
N GLY A 129 7.23 4.67 14.66
CA GLY A 129 7.78 3.54 13.92
C GLY A 129 8.16 3.92 12.49
N GLU A 130 7.26 4.62 11.78
CA GLU A 130 7.52 5.15 10.44
C GLU A 130 8.62 6.22 10.45
N THR A 131 8.64 7.10 11.46
CA THR A 131 9.70 8.09 11.63
C THR A 131 11.08 7.43 11.74
N ASN A 132 11.19 6.38 12.55
CA ASN A 132 12.44 5.64 12.71
C ASN A 132 12.83 4.89 11.43
N PHE A 133 11.87 4.33 10.72
CA PHE A 133 12.10 3.70 9.44
C PHE A 133 12.62 4.71 8.40
N LEU A 134 11.92 5.83 8.20
CA LEU A 134 12.31 6.87 7.23
C LEU A 134 13.66 7.52 7.53
N LYS A 135 14.07 7.59 8.81
CA LYS A 135 15.42 8.04 9.19
C LYS A 135 16.53 7.21 8.54
N GLY A 136 16.31 5.95 8.22
CA GLY A 136 17.25 5.10 7.50
C GLY A 136 17.55 5.58 6.08
N TYR A 137 16.63 6.28 5.46
CA TYR A 137 16.71 6.75 4.07
C TYR A 137 17.23 8.16 3.89
N ARG A 138 17.65 8.86 4.97
CA ARG A 138 18.12 10.26 4.95
C ARG A 138 19.30 10.52 4.00
N ARG A 139 20.07 9.50 3.64
CA ARG A 139 21.21 9.64 2.73
C ARG A 139 20.79 9.58 1.26
N ASN A 140 19.63 9.00 0.99
CA ASN A 140 19.12 8.84 -0.37
C ASN A 140 18.14 9.96 -0.77
N TYR A 141 17.58 10.66 0.23
CA TYR A 141 16.56 11.70 0.04
C TYR A 141 16.93 12.97 0.82
N ILE A 142 16.45 14.12 0.35
CA ILE A 142 16.42 15.32 1.17
C ILE A 142 15.44 15.06 2.33
N SER A 143 15.88 15.26 3.57
CA SER A 143 15.05 15.00 4.72
C SER A 143 14.76 16.28 5.53
N LEU A 144 13.51 16.35 6.04
CA LEU A 144 13.01 17.46 6.84
C LEU A 144 12.57 16.94 8.21
N SER A 145 12.91 17.69 9.26
CA SER A 145 12.44 17.40 10.63
C SER A 145 12.24 18.69 11.40
N THR A 146 11.18 18.72 12.21
CA THR A 146 10.96 19.89 13.08
C THR A 146 11.97 19.90 14.23
N VAL A 147 12.50 21.07 14.57
CA VAL A 147 13.46 21.28 15.66
C VAL A 147 12.78 21.90 16.88
N SER A 148 11.96 22.94 16.65
CA SER A 148 11.28 23.68 17.72
C SER A 148 10.08 22.91 18.33
N HIS A 149 9.52 21.94 17.62
CA HIS A 149 8.34 21.18 18.02
C HIS A 149 8.51 19.69 17.71
N SER A 150 7.89 18.84 18.49
CA SER A 150 7.86 17.41 18.20
C SER A 150 7.05 17.15 16.92
N GLY A 151 7.62 16.35 16.01
CA GLY A 151 6.96 16.08 14.75
C GLY A 151 7.58 14.93 13.95
N PRO A 152 6.94 14.57 12.85
CA PRO A 152 7.42 13.51 11.97
C PRO A 152 8.64 13.93 11.17
N ILE A 153 9.35 12.96 10.63
CA ILE A 153 10.27 13.17 9.53
C ILE A 153 9.50 13.23 8.21
N GLY A 154 9.93 14.10 7.31
CA GLY A 154 9.54 14.13 5.89
C GLY A 154 10.74 13.82 5.00
N LEU A 155 10.51 13.11 3.90
CA LEU A 155 11.49 12.88 2.85
C LEU A 155 10.97 13.46 1.52
N ILE A 156 11.82 14.14 0.77
CA ILE A 156 11.48 14.64 -0.56
C ILE A 156 11.99 13.66 -1.62
N ASP A 157 11.07 13.15 -2.43
CA ASP A 157 11.33 12.39 -3.64
C ASP A 157 11.14 13.32 -4.85
N GLY A 158 12.23 13.76 -5.45
CA GLY A 158 12.28 14.75 -6.55
C GLY A 158 12.44 14.11 -7.93
N ASN A 159 12.36 12.78 -8.08
CA ASN A 159 12.55 12.08 -9.38
C ASN A 159 13.76 12.62 -10.18
N ASP A 160 14.90 12.79 -9.54
CA ASP A 160 16.13 13.36 -10.12
C ASP A 160 16.00 14.81 -10.65
N THR A 161 14.91 15.48 -10.32
CA THR A 161 14.71 16.91 -10.63
C THR A 161 15.34 17.77 -9.52
N GLU A 162 15.88 18.90 -9.90
CA GLU A 162 16.38 19.89 -8.94
C GLU A 162 15.22 20.42 -8.07
N ILE A 163 15.41 20.40 -6.77
CA ILE A 163 14.47 20.93 -5.78
C ILE A 163 14.85 22.36 -5.45
N THR A 164 13.96 23.29 -5.75
CA THR A 164 14.16 24.72 -5.54
C THR A 164 14.00 25.12 -4.07
N GLU A 165 14.42 26.33 -3.71
CA GLU A 165 14.18 26.87 -2.36
C GLU A 165 12.69 26.98 -2.03
N ASP A 166 11.85 27.36 -2.99
CA ASP A 166 10.40 27.41 -2.85
C ASP A 166 9.77 26.02 -2.63
N ASP A 167 10.35 24.97 -3.22
CA ASP A 167 9.93 23.58 -2.99
C ASP A 167 10.30 23.12 -1.58
N LEU A 168 11.51 23.47 -1.13
CA LEU A 168 11.98 23.20 0.23
C LEU A 168 11.11 23.89 1.28
N GLU A 169 10.77 25.15 1.06
CA GLU A 169 9.88 25.89 1.95
C GLU A 169 8.48 25.25 2.00
N LEU A 170 7.88 24.92 0.85
CA LEU A 170 6.60 24.26 0.79
C LEU A 170 6.61 22.90 1.50
N ALA A 171 7.65 22.10 1.28
CA ALA A 171 7.83 20.82 1.96
C ALA A 171 8.00 20.99 3.49
N ALA A 172 8.75 22.01 3.93
CA ALA A 172 8.91 22.32 5.34
C ALA A 172 7.61 22.76 5.99
N ARG A 173 6.82 23.60 5.34
CA ARG A 173 5.48 24.02 5.79
C ARG A 173 4.53 22.81 5.91
N LEU A 174 4.61 21.84 4.97
CA LEU A 174 3.86 20.58 5.05
C LEU A 174 4.30 19.72 6.24
N VAL A 175 5.60 19.53 6.47
CA VAL A 175 6.10 18.77 7.62
C VAL A 175 5.71 19.43 8.94
N ALA A 176 5.83 20.76 9.03
CA ALA A 176 5.40 21.55 10.18
C ALA A 176 3.90 21.39 10.45
N ARG A 177 3.06 21.32 9.43
CA ARG A 177 1.61 21.07 9.53
C ARG A 177 1.28 19.76 10.26
N PHE A 178 2.09 18.72 10.08
CA PHE A 178 1.89 17.41 10.73
C PHE A 178 2.64 17.26 12.06
N SER A 179 3.24 18.33 12.58
CA SER A 179 3.90 18.37 13.88
C SER A 179 2.96 18.83 15.00
N SER A 180 3.46 18.79 16.26
CA SER A 180 2.79 19.41 17.40
C SER A 180 2.68 20.93 17.28
N GLY A 181 3.51 21.55 16.44
CA GLY A 181 3.54 22.99 16.15
C GLY A 181 2.56 23.43 15.04
N ARG A 182 1.64 22.60 14.60
CA ARG A 182 0.72 22.86 13.49
C ARG A 182 -0.12 24.15 13.59
N ASN A 183 -0.27 24.70 14.79
CA ASN A 183 -0.99 25.95 15.06
C ASN A 183 -0.07 27.06 15.61
N ALA A 184 1.25 26.84 15.60
CA ALA A 184 2.22 27.83 16.03
C ALA A 184 2.39 28.92 14.94
N GLU A 185 2.76 30.13 15.36
CA GLU A 185 3.08 31.22 14.44
C GLU A 185 4.32 30.90 13.57
N SER A 186 5.25 30.11 14.10
CA SER A 186 6.42 29.66 13.38
C SER A 186 6.94 28.34 13.91
N VAL A 187 7.45 27.49 13.04
CA VAL A 187 8.11 26.21 13.35
C VAL A 187 9.47 26.18 12.64
N THR A 188 10.52 25.92 13.42
CA THR A 188 11.86 25.70 12.87
C THR A 188 11.96 24.29 12.32
N VAL A 189 12.30 24.16 11.05
CA VAL A 189 12.48 22.90 10.32
C VAL A 189 13.94 22.80 9.89
N LYS A 190 14.57 21.69 10.25
CA LYS A 190 15.90 21.32 9.76
C LYS A 190 15.75 20.56 8.45
N ILE A 191 16.46 21.04 7.45
CA ILE A 191 16.58 20.41 6.13
C ILE A 191 17.97 19.79 6.04
N MET A 192 18.05 18.52 5.69
CA MET A 192 19.31 17.82 5.46
C MET A 192 19.38 17.36 4.02
N GLN A 193 20.37 17.81 3.31
CA GLN A 193 20.64 17.45 1.91
C GLN A 193 21.27 16.05 1.80
N LYS A 194 21.21 15.45 0.62
CA LYS A 194 21.80 14.11 0.34
C LYS A 194 23.32 14.10 0.59
N ASN A 195 24.01 15.22 0.39
CA ASN A 195 25.46 15.39 0.64
C ASN A 195 25.81 15.54 2.13
N GLY A 196 24.81 15.58 3.03
CA GLY A 196 24.98 15.73 4.47
C GLY A 196 25.00 17.18 4.96
N GLU A 197 24.96 18.18 4.08
CA GLU A 197 24.77 19.57 4.47
C GLU A 197 23.41 19.77 5.12
N SER A 198 23.34 20.63 6.11
CA SER A 198 22.07 20.93 6.76
C SER A 198 21.88 22.41 6.98
N SER A 199 20.65 22.87 6.80
CA SER A 199 20.18 24.21 7.08
C SER A 199 18.93 24.16 7.95
N GLU A 200 18.60 25.28 8.56
CA GLU A 200 17.37 25.45 9.31
C GLU A 200 16.58 26.62 8.75
N ILE A 201 15.28 26.44 8.58
CA ILE A 201 14.37 27.50 8.16
C ILE A 201 13.22 27.60 9.15
N ALA A 202 12.78 28.83 9.41
CA ALA A 202 11.57 29.08 10.17
C ALA A 202 10.39 29.26 9.21
N VAL A 203 9.36 28.44 9.36
CA VAL A 203 8.20 28.46 8.45
C VAL A 203 6.89 28.56 9.23
N ILE A 204 5.89 29.16 8.61
CA ILE A 204 4.51 29.11 9.08
C ILE A 204 3.93 27.77 8.62
N PRO A 205 3.42 26.90 9.53
CA PRO A 205 2.81 25.65 9.14
C PRO A 205 1.69 25.86 8.11
N LEU A 206 1.62 25.00 7.10
CA LEU A 206 0.58 25.11 6.08
C LEU A 206 -0.81 24.94 6.71
N PRO A 207 -1.77 25.85 6.49
CA PRO A 207 -3.13 25.70 6.97
C PRO A 207 -3.80 24.43 6.43
N ALA A 208 -4.75 23.86 7.18
CA ALA A 208 -5.37 22.59 6.79
C ALA A 208 -6.14 22.66 5.47
N ASP A 209 -6.78 23.78 5.23
CA ASP A 209 -7.57 24.11 4.04
C ASP A 209 -6.71 24.43 2.81
N GLU A 210 -5.44 24.77 3.01
CA GLU A 210 -4.47 24.94 1.92
C GLU A 210 -3.83 23.61 1.47
N VAL A 211 -3.94 22.52 2.26
CA VAL A 211 -3.50 21.18 1.83
C VAL A 211 -4.57 20.62 0.89
N GLN A 212 -4.28 20.66 -0.39
CA GLN A 212 -5.23 20.25 -1.42
C GLN A 212 -5.43 18.73 -1.39
N GLN A 213 -6.67 18.30 -1.62
CA GLN A 213 -7.02 16.88 -1.57
C GLN A 213 -6.36 16.06 -2.69
N ASP A 214 -6.11 16.67 -3.83
CA ASP A 214 -5.43 16.08 -5.00
C ASP A 214 -3.91 15.91 -4.81
N TRP A 215 -3.33 16.50 -3.77
CA TRP A 215 -1.94 16.22 -3.40
C TRP A 215 -1.76 14.85 -2.76
N TYR A 216 -2.81 14.29 -2.14
CA TYR A 216 -2.74 12.97 -1.53
C TYR A 216 -2.73 11.88 -2.60
N VAL A 217 -1.71 11.02 -2.52
CA VAL A 217 -1.48 9.93 -3.46
C VAL A 217 -1.97 8.59 -2.88
#